data_ac2c0bd09c05e2164592a07f2451bd05
#
_entry.id   ac2c0bd09c05e2164592a07f2451bd05
#
_cell.length_a   1.000
_cell.length_b   1.000
_cell.length_c   1.000
_cell.angle_alpha   90.00
_cell.angle_beta   90.00
_cell.angle_gamma   90.00
#
_symmetry.space_group_name_H-M   'P 1'
#
loop_
_entity.id
_entity.type
_entity.pdbx_description
1 polymer ?
#
loop_
_entity_poly.entity_id
_entity_poly.type
_entity_poly.pdbx_seq_one_letter_code
_entity_poly.pdbx_strand_id
1 'polypeptide(L)'
;MYLYEKMVIENKEIPIDDGKSLGNFEGLYDNGVILINKNLSERRKAEVLYEELAHHKLTYGNILDQSKFNNRKFENYARRHGFISAVPLHEIVEAHNYGVRNLYELSEYLQLSESYILEAIEQYKKIYGIGTH
;
A
#
# COMPACT_ATOMS: atom_id res chain seq x y z
N MET A 1 6.59 14.26 -10.64
CA MET A 1 5.91 12.99 -10.96
C MET A 1 5.10 12.53 -9.76
N TYR A 2 3.85 12.16 -9.99
CA TYR A 2 3.02 11.63 -8.93
C TYR A 2 3.53 10.25 -8.48
N LEU A 3 3.35 9.96 -7.21
CA LEU A 3 3.79 8.68 -6.64
C LEU A 3 3.26 7.48 -7.42
N TYR A 4 1.97 7.48 -7.78
CA TYR A 4 1.37 6.37 -8.51
C TYR A 4 2.10 6.09 -9.83
N GLU A 5 2.38 7.13 -10.62
CA GLU A 5 3.09 6.98 -11.89
C GLU A 5 4.48 6.37 -11.68
N LYS A 6 5.18 6.84 -10.66
CA LYS A 6 6.50 6.32 -10.31
C LYS A 6 6.43 4.84 -9.93
N MET A 7 5.43 4.44 -9.16
CA MET A 7 5.22 3.04 -8.77
C MET A 7 4.98 2.15 -9.98
N VAL A 8 4.15 2.59 -10.94
CA VAL A 8 3.88 1.84 -12.15
C VAL A 8 5.16 1.63 -12.95
N ILE A 9 5.97 2.67 -13.10
CA ILE A 9 7.24 2.60 -13.82
C ILE A 9 8.21 1.64 -13.12
N GLU A 10 8.32 1.73 -11.81
CA GLU A 10 9.22 0.87 -11.03
C GLU A 10 8.80 -0.60 -11.03
N ASN A 11 7.54 -0.89 -11.32
CA ASN A 11 7.01 -2.25 -11.36
C ASN A 11 6.53 -2.64 -12.76
N LYS A 12 7.23 -2.19 -13.78
CA LYS A 12 6.83 -2.39 -15.20
C LYS A 12 6.73 -3.85 -15.62
N GLU A 13 7.35 -4.77 -14.89
CA GLU A 13 7.28 -6.21 -15.16
C GLU A 13 5.94 -6.82 -14.75
N ILE A 14 5.13 -6.09 -13.98
CA ILE A 14 3.82 -6.56 -13.52
C ILE A 14 2.75 -5.84 -14.35
N PRO A 15 1.85 -6.59 -15.03
CA PRO A 15 0.75 -5.94 -15.76
C PRO A 15 -0.17 -5.19 -14.81
N ILE A 16 -0.33 -3.90 -15.02
CA ILE A 16 -1.21 -3.03 -14.24
C ILE A 16 -2.18 -2.37 -15.21
N ASP A 17 -3.47 -2.61 -15.04
CA ASP A 17 -4.54 -2.02 -15.85
C ASP A 17 -5.33 -1.04 -14.99
N ASP A 18 -5.22 0.24 -15.27
CA ASP A 18 -5.93 1.30 -14.55
C ASP A 18 -6.96 2.01 -15.44
N GLY A 19 -7.29 1.41 -16.56
CA GLY A 19 -8.18 2.03 -17.56
C GLY A 19 -9.66 1.66 -17.45
N LYS A 20 -10.04 0.86 -16.45
CA LYS A 20 -11.41 0.36 -16.34
C LYS A 20 -12.07 0.82 -15.04
N SER A 21 -13.40 1.01 -15.12
CA SER A 21 -14.20 1.18 -13.92
C SER A 21 -14.45 -0.20 -13.31
N LEU A 22 -14.20 -0.34 -12.02
CA LEU A 22 -14.38 -1.61 -11.32
C LEU A 22 -15.62 -1.58 -10.40
N GLY A 23 -16.55 -0.66 -10.65
CA GLY A 23 -17.73 -0.53 -9.81
C GLY A 23 -17.33 -0.14 -8.38
N ASN A 24 -17.74 -0.95 -7.42
CA ASN A 24 -17.46 -0.70 -6.01
C ASN A 24 -16.07 -1.18 -5.56
N PHE A 25 -15.33 -1.84 -6.44
CA PHE A 25 -13.99 -2.31 -6.10
C PHE A 25 -12.96 -1.24 -6.42
N GLU A 26 -12.04 -1.01 -5.49
CA GLU A 26 -10.94 -0.06 -5.72
C GLU A 26 -9.80 -0.72 -6.51
N GLY A 27 -9.54 -1.99 -6.23
CA GLY A 27 -8.55 -2.75 -6.95
C GLY A 27 -8.87 -4.23 -6.90
N LEU A 28 -8.30 -4.97 -7.83
CA LEU A 28 -8.44 -6.43 -7.91
C LEU A 28 -7.11 -7.02 -8.34
N TYR A 29 -6.82 -8.20 -7.86
CA TYR A 29 -5.63 -8.94 -8.26
C TYR A 29 -6.06 -10.31 -8.77
N ASP A 30 -5.70 -10.63 -10.00
CA ASP A 30 -6.09 -11.89 -10.63
C ASP A 30 -5.01 -12.37 -11.59
N ASN A 31 -4.52 -13.59 -11.36
CA ASN A 31 -3.55 -14.24 -12.25
C ASN A 31 -2.33 -13.38 -12.60
N GLY A 32 -1.80 -12.65 -11.64
CA GLY A 32 -0.63 -11.82 -11.85
C GLY A 32 -0.92 -10.46 -12.51
N VAL A 33 -2.20 -10.14 -12.76
CA VAL A 33 -2.61 -8.85 -13.29
C VAL A 33 -3.23 -8.02 -12.18
N ILE A 34 -2.79 -6.79 -12.03
CA ILE A 34 -3.35 -5.84 -11.07
C ILE A 34 -4.31 -4.91 -11.81
N LEU A 35 -5.53 -4.81 -11.29
CA LEU A 35 -6.54 -3.90 -11.80
C LEU A 35 -6.75 -2.79 -10.78
N ILE A 36 -6.66 -1.53 -11.23
CA ILE A 36 -6.88 -0.35 -10.40
C ILE A 36 -8.05 0.43 -10.97
N ASN A 37 -9.05 0.73 -10.14
CA ASN A 37 -10.23 1.45 -10.59
C ASN A 37 -9.84 2.85 -11.12
N LYS A 38 -10.19 3.14 -12.38
CA LYS A 38 -9.83 4.39 -13.03
C LYS A 38 -10.39 5.63 -12.34
N ASN A 39 -11.45 5.47 -11.56
CA ASN A 39 -12.17 6.58 -10.93
C ASN A 39 -11.56 7.05 -9.61
N LEU A 40 -10.50 6.41 -9.14
CA LEU A 40 -9.85 6.80 -7.89
C LEU A 40 -8.98 8.05 -8.10
N SER A 41 -8.77 8.81 -7.02
CA SER A 41 -7.77 9.88 -7.02
C SER A 41 -6.37 9.28 -7.19
N GLU A 42 -5.41 10.13 -7.60
CA GLU A 42 -4.02 9.66 -7.78
C GLU A 42 -3.44 9.11 -6.47
N ARG A 43 -3.74 9.76 -5.35
CA ARG A 43 -3.27 9.27 -4.03
C ARG A 43 -3.88 7.92 -3.70
N ARG A 44 -5.20 7.75 -3.94
CA ARG A 44 -5.85 6.48 -3.63
C ARG A 44 -5.37 5.35 -4.55
N LYS A 45 -5.10 5.66 -5.82
CA LYS A 45 -4.49 4.68 -6.74
C LYS A 45 -3.16 4.17 -6.21
N ALA A 46 -2.32 5.06 -5.68
CA ALA A 46 -1.03 4.65 -5.09
C ALA A 46 -1.24 3.73 -3.89
N GLU A 47 -2.16 4.09 -3.00
CA GLU A 47 -2.47 3.29 -1.81
C GLU A 47 -2.98 1.90 -2.17
N VAL A 48 -3.91 1.83 -3.11
CA VAL A 48 -4.46 0.56 -3.59
C VAL A 48 -3.38 -0.26 -4.30
N LEU A 49 -2.50 0.39 -5.07
CA LEU A 49 -1.41 -0.31 -5.75
C LEU A 49 -0.44 -0.93 -4.76
N TYR A 50 -0.11 -0.27 -3.66
CA TYR A 50 0.72 -0.88 -2.61
C TYR A 50 0.10 -2.17 -2.09
N GLU A 51 -1.21 -2.18 -1.85
CA GLU A 51 -1.92 -3.37 -1.37
C GLU A 51 -1.88 -4.49 -2.41
N GLU A 52 -2.15 -4.17 -3.68
CA GLU A 52 -2.15 -5.17 -4.75
C GLU A 52 -0.75 -5.69 -5.07
N LEU A 53 0.28 -4.84 -4.95
CA LEU A 53 1.67 -5.30 -5.07
C LEU A 53 2.04 -6.26 -3.95
N ALA A 54 1.53 -6.02 -2.74
CA ALA A 54 1.72 -6.95 -1.63
C ALA A 54 1.05 -8.30 -1.91
N HIS A 55 -0.17 -8.30 -2.47
CA HIS A 55 -0.84 -9.52 -2.93
C HIS A 55 0.02 -10.29 -3.92
N HIS A 56 0.54 -9.59 -4.92
CA HIS A 56 1.40 -10.19 -5.94
C HIS A 56 2.65 -10.81 -5.31
N LYS A 57 3.33 -10.06 -4.47
CA LYS A 57 4.56 -10.51 -3.82
C LYS A 57 4.32 -11.73 -2.94
N LEU A 58 3.24 -11.72 -2.16
CA LEU A 58 2.91 -12.82 -1.27
C LEU A 58 2.45 -14.08 -2.02
N THR A 59 1.80 -13.89 -3.17
CA THR A 59 1.29 -15.00 -3.99
C THR A 59 2.39 -15.64 -4.84
N TYR A 60 3.18 -14.82 -5.54
CA TYR A 60 4.17 -15.30 -6.52
C TYR A 60 5.61 -15.27 -6.01
N GLY A 61 5.85 -14.64 -4.87
CA GLY A 61 7.18 -14.58 -4.27
C GLY A 61 7.53 -15.77 -3.39
N ASN A 62 6.68 -16.79 -3.31
CA ASN A 62 6.84 -17.98 -2.47
C ASN A 62 7.01 -17.66 -0.97
N ILE A 63 6.47 -16.53 -0.54
CA ILE A 63 6.58 -16.11 0.85
C ILE A 63 5.55 -16.80 1.71
N LEU A 64 4.33 -17.00 1.15
CA LEU A 64 3.23 -17.64 1.84
C LEU A 64 2.60 -18.73 0.98
N ASP A 65 2.25 -19.83 1.61
CA ASP A 65 1.42 -20.85 1.01
C ASP A 65 -0.04 -20.49 1.32
N GLN A 66 -0.76 -19.98 0.33
CA GLN A 66 -2.15 -19.54 0.49
C GLN A 66 -3.08 -20.65 1.00
N SER A 67 -2.77 -21.91 0.71
CA SER A 67 -3.61 -23.01 1.15
C SER A 67 -3.66 -23.17 2.66
N LYS A 68 -2.69 -22.59 3.38
CA LYS A 68 -2.61 -22.62 4.85
C LYS A 68 -3.29 -21.47 5.52
N PHE A 69 -3.77 -20.49 4.76
CA PHE A 69 -4.44 -19.31 5.28
C PHE A 69 -5.88 -19.28 4.78
N ASN A 70 -6.82 -18.90 5.65
CA ASN A 70 -8.12 -18.54 5.14
C ASN A 70 -8.00 -17.16 4.46
N ASN A 71 -8.95 -16.84 3.59
CA ASN A 71 -8.90 -15.60 2.81
C ASN A 71 -8.72 -14.35 3.67
N ARG A 72 -9.39 -14.31 4.81
CA ARG A 72 -9.33 -13.16 5.72
C ARG A 72 -7.92 -12.93 6.27
N LYS A 73 -7.25 -14.00 6.70
CA LYS A 73 -5.88 -13.90 7.22
C LYS A 73 -4.92 -13.47 6.14
N PHE A 74 -5.08 -14.02 4.94
CA PHE A 74 -4.25 -13.64 3.79
C PHE A 74 -4.42 -12.15 3.46
N GLU A 75 -5.67 -11.68 3.38
CA GLU A 75 -5.98 -10.29 3.08
C GLU A 75 -5.40 -9.35 4.13
N ASN A 76 -5.54 -9.70 5.42
CA ASN A 76 -4.97 -8.88 6.50
C ASN A 76 -3.45 -8.83 6.43
N TYR A 77 -2.82 -9.93 6.08
CA TYR A 77 -1.36 -9.98 5.94
C TYR A 77 -0.89 -9.12 4.77
N ALA A 78 -1.55 -9.24 3.61
CA ALA A 78 -1.23 -8.45 2.44
C ALA A 78 -1.43 -6.95 2.72
N ARG A 79 -2.51 -6.60 3.40
CA ARG A 79 -2.80 -5.21 3.78
C ARG A 79 -1.70 -4.62 4.67
N ARG A 80 -1.25 -5.38 5.66
CA ARG A 80 -0.13 -4.96 6.53
C ARG A 80 1.13 -4.72 5.72
N HIS A 81 1.48 -5.64 4.83
CA HIS A 81 2.64 -5.49 3.96
C HIS A 81 2.54 -4.27 3.06
N GLY A 82 1.34 -3.99 2.55
CA GLY A 82 1.09 -2.79 1.77
C GLY A 82 1.37 -1.53 2.55
N PHE A 83 0.87 -1.42 3.78
CA PHE A 83 1.11 -0.27 4.64
C PHE A 83 2.60 -0.08 4.95
N ILE A 84 3.31 -1.16 5.28
CA ILE A 84 4.74 -1.10 5.59
C ILE A 84 5.55 -0.67 4.36
N SER A 85 5.18 -1.16 3.17
CA SER A 85 5.84 -0.77 1.93
C SER A 85 5.60 0.70 1.59
N ALA A 86 4.38 1.19 1.83
CA ALA A 86 4.00 2.56 1.51
C ALA A 86 4.63 3.58 2.47
N VAL A 87 4.74 3.20 3.74
CA VAL A 87 5.20 4.11 4.81
C VAL A 87 6.31 3.42 5.61
N PRO A 88 7.48 3.17 5.02
CA PRO A 88 8.58 2.55 5.76
C PRO A 88 9.12 3.51 6.82
N LEU A 89 9.56 2.95 7.95
CA LEU A 89 10.04 3.75 9.09
C LEU A 89 11.15 4.72 8.70
N HIS A 90 12.07 4.31 7.82
CA HIS A 90 13.18 5.18 7.43
C HIS A 90 12.69 6.43 6.69
N GLU A 91 11.58 6.34 5.93
CA GLU A 91 11.03 7.51 5.25
C GLU A 91 10.38 8.49 6.22
N ILE A 92 9.80 7.98 7.32
CA ILE A 92 9.28 8.85 8.38
C ILE A 92 10.42 9.63 9.02
N VAL A 93 11.54 8.96 9.28
CA VAL A 93 12.74 9.61 9.84
C VAL A 93 13.29 10.64 8.86
N GLU A 94 13.41 10.29 7.58
CA GLU A 94 13.90 11.22 6.55
C GLU A 94 12.98 12.44 6.44
N ALA A 95 11.66 12.24 6.48
CA ALA A 95 10.70 13.34 6.44
C ALA A 95 10.92 14.28 7.64
N HIS A 96 11.09 13.74 8.83
CA HIS A 96 11.36 14.52 10.03
C HIS A 96 12.65 15.34 9.87
N ASN A 97 13.70 14.75 9.35
CA ASN A 97 14.97 15.41 9.12
C ASN A 97 14.86 16.51 8.06
N TYR A 98 13.95 16.33 7.10
CA TYR A 98 13.67 17.33 6.06
C TYR A 98 12.88 18.52 6.60
N GLY A 99 12.19 18.37 7.74
CA GLY A 99 11.44 19.47 8.35
C GLY A 99 9.95 19.18 8.57
N VAL A 100 9.50 18.01 8.19
CA VAL A 100 8.08 17.59 8.37
C VAL A 100 7.78 17.43 9.85
N ARG A 101 6.70 18.06 10.33
CA ARG A 101 6.40 18.12 11.77
C ARG A 101 4.99 17.69 12.16
N ASN A 102 4.10 17.50 11.18
CA ASN A 102 2.73 17.10 11.47
C ASN A 102 2.19 16.16 10.40
N LEU A 103 1.02 15.60 10.66
CA LEU A 103 0.40 14.62 9.77
C LEU A 103 0.10 15.20 8.38
N TYR A 104 -0.40 16.43 8.33
CA TYR A 104 -0.68 17.08 7.05
C TYR A 104 0.58 17.20 6.20
N GLU A 105 1.66 17.69 6.79
CA GLU A 105 2.94 17.82 6.07
C GLU A 105 3.47 16.45 5.64
N LEU A 106 3.31 15.42 6.47
CA LEU A 106 3.75 14.07 6.12
C LEU A 106 2.93 13.53 4.95
N SER A 107 1.62 13.79 4.95
CA SER A 107 0.75 13.38 3.85
C SER A 107 1.18 14.02 2.52
N GLU A 108 1.55 15.29 2.55
CA GLU A 108 2.06 15.98 1.36
C GLU A 108 3.43 15.42 0.93
N TYR A 109 4.30 15.14 1.88
CA TYR A 109 5.64 14.61 1.61
C TYR A 109 5.58 13.22 0.98
N LEU A 110 4.73 12.35 1.52
CA LEU A 110 4.60 10.96 1.04
C LEU A 110 3.62 10.82 -0.13
N GLN A 111 2.81 11.83 -0.40
CA GLN A 111 1.73 11.78 -1.40
C GLN A 111 0.70 10.68 -1.10
N LEU A 112 0.39 10.50 0.18
CA LEU A 112 -0.60 9.55 0.67
C LEU A 112 -1.64 10.30 1.50
N SER A 113 -2.83 9.73 1.66
CA SER A 113 -3.86 10.36 2.48
C SER A 113 -3.50 10.27 3.97
N GLU A 114 -3.98 11.23 4.76
CA GLU A 114 -3.74 11.23 6.20
C GLU A 114 -4.30 9.96 6.86
N SER A 115 -5.50 9.54 6.45
CA SER A 115 -6.13 8.33 6.99
C SER A 115 -5.30 7.08 6.71
N TYR A 116 -4.71 6.98 5.52
CA TYR A 116 -3.86 5.85 5.16
C TYR A 116 -2.60 5.82 6.03
N ILE A 117 -1.98 6.98 6.23
CA ILE A 117 -0.78 7.09 7.07
C ILE A 117 -1.09 6.72 8.52
N LEU A 118 -2.25 7.16 9.04
CA LEU A 118 -2.66 6.79 10.40
C LEU A 118 -2.85 5.28 10.54
N GLU A 119 -3.44 4.63 9.55
CA GLU A 119 -3.57 3.17 9.58
C GLU A 119 -2.20 2.48 9.54
N ALA A 120 -1.26 2.99 8.74
CA ALA A 120 0.10 2.46 8.70
C ALA A 120 0.77 2.58 10.07
N ILE A 121 0.61 3.71 10.72
CA ILE A 121 1.15 3.94 12.06
C ILE A 121 0.53 2.95 13.06
N GLU A 122 -0.78 2.68 12.98
CA GLU A 122 -1.43 1.69 13.81
C GLU A 122 -0.87 0.28 13.61
N GLN A 123 -0.50 -0.07 12.36
CA GLN A 123 0.16 -1.36 12.11
C GLN A 123 1.51 -1.44 12.83
N TYR A 124 2.30 -0.36 12.80
CA TYR A 124 3.57 -0.32 13.51
C TYR A 124 3.39 -0.45 15.02
N LYS A 125 2.38 0.19 15.59
CA LYS A 125 2.07 0.07 17.01
C LYS A 125 1.78 -1.38 17.39
N LYS A 126 1.03 -2.09 16.56
CA LYS A 126 0.72 -3.52 16.79
C LYS A 126 1.97 -4.39 16.72
N ILE A 127 2.83 -4.15 15.71
CA ILE A 127 4.07 -4.93 15.51
C ILE A 127 5.04 -4.74 16.67
N TYR A 128 5.21 -3.52 17.14
CA TYR A 128 6.18 -3.20 18.18
C TYR A 128 5.59 -3.10 19.57
N GLY A 129 4.29 -3.29 19.73
CA GLY A 129 3.63 -3.21 21.03
C GLY A 129 3.55 -1.79 21.60
N ILE A 130 3.75 -0.76 20.76
CA ILE A 130 3.75 0.62 21.19
C ILE A 130 2.31 1.11 21.37
N GLY A 131 2.02 1.77 22.49
CA GLY A 131 0.71 2.38 22.70
C GLY A 131 -0.41 1.42 23.03
N THR A 132 -0.10 0.18 23.42
CA THR A 132 -1.08 -0.86 23.75
C THR A 132 -1.39 -0.95 25.24
N HIS A 133 -0.97 0.02 26.00
CA HIS A 133 -1.16 0.03 27.47
C HIS A 133 -2.53 0.51 27.87
#